data_96f059a979f78f203c793a3c00c9528a
#
_entry.id   96f059a979f78f203c793a3c00c9528a
#
_cell.length_a   1.000
_cell.length_b   1.000
_cell.length_c   1.000
_cell.angle_alpha   90.00
_cell.angle_beta   90.00
_cell.angle_gamma   90.00
#
_symmetry.space_group_name_H-M   'P 1'
#
loop_
_entity.id
_entity.type
_entity.pdbx_description
1 polymer ?
#
loop_
_entity_poly.entity_id
_entity_poly.type
_entity_poly.pdbx_seq_one_letter_code
_entity_poly.pdbx_strand_id
1 'polypeptide(L)'
;SQFKDGDPYITLQGVTGSGKTFTMANAIQELQRTTLVLAHNKTLAAQLYSEFKQFFPNNAVEYFVSYYDYYQPEAYIPSSGTYIEKDLSINEDIEKLRLSTTSSLLSGRRDVIVVASVSCLYGIGNPAEFEKNVISVEKNQLISRTKLMQQLVQSLYARTTAEFARGNFRVLGDIIDVFPGYADIAFKIHFFGDEIELIEAFDPISNNRLEQYDKVNIFPANIFVTSPDILKNAITEIQDDLVKQVDYFK
;
A
#
# COMPACT_ATOMS: atom_id res chain seq x y z
N SER A 1 -22.12 -27.57 -5.73
CA SER A 1 -21.55 -26.76 -6.80
C SER A 1 -20.05 -27.07 -6.89
N GLN A 2 -19.48 -27.02 -8.09
CA GLN A 2 -18.09 -27.42 -8.41
C GLN A 2 -17.04 -26.79 -7.49
N PHE A 3 -17.23 -25.53 -7.07
CA PHE A 3 -16.32 -24.89 -6.10
C PHE A 3 -16.30 -25.56 -4.72
N LYS A 4 -17.43 -26.11 -4.27
CA LYS A 4 -17.53 -26.84 -2.99
C LYS A 4 -16.99 -28.25 -3.11
N ASP A 5 -16.99 -28.81 -4.33
CA ASP A 5 -16.48 -30.14 -4.62
C ASP A 5 -14.98 -30.22 -4.81
N GLY A 6 -14.29 -29.03 -4.77
CA GLY A 6 -12.84 -28.93 -4.75
C GLY A 6 -12.16 -28.94 -6.13
N ASP A 7 -12.93 -28.71 -7.20
CA ASP A 7 -12.36 -28.58 -8.55
C ASP A 7 -11.36 -27.42 -8.59
N PRO A 8 -10.09 -27.66 -8.95
CA PRO A 8 -9.06 -26.62 -8.94
C PRO A 8 -9.22 -25.62 -10.09
N TYR A 9 -9.92 -26.00 -11.16
CA TYR A 9 -10.11 -25.16 -12.36
C TYR A 9 -11.55 -25.22 -12.82
N ILE A 10 -12.16 -24.04 -13.00
CA ILE A 10 -13.53 -23.91 -13.49
C ILE A 10 -13.56 -22.85 -14.59
N THR A 11 -14.20 -23.17 -15.72
CA THR A 11 -14.40 -22.23 -16.82
C THR A 11 -15.83 -21.74 -16.86
N LEU A 12 -16.03 -20.39 -16.74
CA LEU A 12 -17.33 -19.76 -16.93
C LEU A 12 -17.37 -19.12 -18.33
N GLN A 13 -18.08 -19.76 -19.27
CA GLN A 13 -18.25 -19.26 -20.63
C GLN A 13 -19.59 -18.55 -20.78
N GLY A 14 -19.58 -17.41 -21.48
CA GLY A 14 -20.80 -16.63 -21.77
C GLY A 14 -20.49 -15.43 -22.66
N VAL A 15 -21.49 -14.98 -23.41
CA VAL A 15 -21.40 -13.77 -24.24
C VAL A 15 -21.23 -12.51 -23.39
N THR A 16 -20.81 -11.40 -24.00
CA THR A 16 -20.75 -10.10 -23.33
C THR A 16 -22.15 -9.73 -22.82
N GLY A 17 -22.25 -9.20 -21.62
CA GLY A 17 -23.53 -8.83 -20.99
C GLY A 17 -24.32 -9.99 -20.35
N SER A 18 -23.82 -11.25 -20.38
CA SER A 18 -24.51 -12.40 -19.80
C SER A 18 -24.44 -12.50 -18.25
N GLY A 19 -23.93 -11.48 -17.58
CA GLY A 19 -23.86 -11.47 -16.10
C GLY A 19 -22.70 -12.27 -15.52
N LYS A 20 -21.62 -12.52 -16.27
CA LYS A 20 -20.44 -13.27 -15.75
C LYS A 20 -19.85 -12.66 -14.49
N THR A 21 -19.66 -11.34 -14.45
CA THR A 21 -19.13 -10.63 -13.27
C THR A 21 -20.06 -10.81 -12.07
N PHE A 22 -21.36 -10.69 -12.26
CA PHE A 22 -22.35 -10.92 -11.20
C PHE A 22 -22.33 -12.37 -10.69
N THR A 23 -22.20 -13.35 -11.59
CA THR A 23 -22.04 -14.76 -11.20
C THR A 23 -20.79 -14.99 -10.37
N MET A 24 -19.66 -14.37 -10.75
CA MET A 24 -18.42 -14.41 -9.97
C MET A 24 -18.59 -13.75 -8.60
N ALA A 25 -19.26 -12.59 -8.54
CA ALA A 25 -19.54 -11.92 -7.28
C ALA A 25 -20.34 -12.82 -6.32
N ASN A 26 -21.38 -13.50 -6.81
CA ASN A 26 -22.13 -14.47 -6.00
C ASN A 26 -21.27 -15.66 -5.53
N ALA A 27 -20.36 -16.15 -6.37
CA ALA A 27 -19.43 -17.21 -5.96
C ALA A 27 -18.46 -16.73 -4.86
N ILE A 28 -17.94 -15.52 -4.97
CA ILE A 28 -17.08 -14.91 -3.94
C ILE A 28 -17.86 -14.75 -2.62
N GLN A 29 -19.09 -14.26 -2.69
CA GLN A 29 -19.98 -14.09 -1.54
C GLN A 29 -20.26 -15.41 -0.82
N GLU A 30 -20.47 -16.50 -1.57
CA GLU A 30 -20.71 -17.83 -1.01
C GLU A 30 -19.47 -18.47 -0.39
N LEU A 31 -18.30 -18.24 -0.98
CA LEU A 31 -17.04 -18.85 -0.54
C LEU A 31 -16.41 -18.16 0.65
N GLN A 32 -16.65 -16.87 0.83
CA GLN A 32 -16.07 -16.03 1.91
C GLN A 32 -14.55 -16.20 2.05
N ARG A 33 -13.84 -16.15 0.92
CA ARG A 33 -12.37 -16.28 0.84
C ARG A 33 -11.75 -15.04 0.24
N THR A 34 -10.55 -14.70 0.71
CA THR A 34 -9.69 -13.73 0.02
C THR A 34 -9.56 -14.09 -1.45
N THR A 35 -9.85 -13.15 -2.33
CA THR A 35 -9.98 -13.40 -3.76
C THR A 35 -9.07 -12.47 -4.56
N LEU A 36 -8.38 -13.04 -5.55
CA LEU A 36 -7.61 -12.29 -6.55
C LEU A 36 -8.33 -12.36 -7.90
N VAL A 37 -8.64 -11.19 -8.46
CA VAL A 37 -9.21 -11.01 -9.80
C VAL A 37 -8.14 -10.43 -10.71
N LEU A 38 -7.65 -11.23 -11.67
CA LEU A 38 -6.64 -10.79 -12.62
C LEU A 38 -7.27 -10.36 -13.95
N ALA A 39 -7.01 -9.13 -14.35
CA ALA A 39 -7.38 -8.59 -15.65
C ALA A 39 -6.15 -8.45 -16.55
N HIS A 40 -6.33 -8.59 -17.86
CA HIS A 40 -5.22 -8.52 -18.82
C HIS A 40 -4.67 -7.09 -19.02
N ASN A 41 -5.41 -6.05 -18.63
CA ASN A 41 -4.95 -4.67 -18.66
C ASN A 41 -5.55 -3.81 -17.53
N LYS A 42 -5.01 -2.61 -17.35
CA LYS A 42 -5.43 -1.67 -16.30
C LYS A 42 -6.85 -1.14 -16.48
N THR A 43 -7.31 -0.95 -17.71
CA THR A 43 -8.67 -0.43 -18.01
C THR A 43 -9.74 -1.43 -17.57
N LEU A 44 -9.57 -2.70 -17.93
CA LEU A 44 -10.47 -3.76 -17.47
C LEU A 44 -10.39 -3.96 -15.95
N ALA A 45 -9.19 -3.88 -15.38
CA ALA A 45 -9.03 -3.94 -13.92
C ALA A 45 -9.79 -2.80 -13.22
N ALA A 46 -9.74 -1.57 -13.73
CA ALA A 46 -10.48 -0.43 -13.18
C ALA A 46 -12.00 -0.62 -13.27
N GLN A 47 -12.49 -1.13 -14.40
CA GLN A 47 -13.91 -1.45 -14.57
C GLN A 47 -14.35 -2.51 -13.55
N LEU A 48 -13.64 -3.63 -13.46
CA LEU A 48 -13.96 -4.72 -12.53
C LEU A 48 -13.88 -4.23 -11.07
N TYR A 49 -12.88 -3.43 -10.72
CA TYR A 49 -12.78 -2.82 -9.40
C TYR A 49 -14.03 -2.01 -9.05
N SER A 50 -14.50 -1.16 -9.97
CA SER A 50 -15.72 -0.36 -9.78
C SER A 50 -16.96 -1.25 -9.60
N GLU A 51 -17.11 -2.30 -10.41
CA GLU A 51 -18.22 -3.26 -10.31
C GLU A 51 -18.19 -4.01 -8.97
N PHE A 52 -17.03 -4.56 -8.57
CA PHE A 52 -16.90 -5.27 -7.30
C PHE A 52 -17.09 -4.36 -6.08
N LYS A 53 -16.67 -3.09 -6.15
CA LYS A 53 -16.90 -2.08 -5.10
C LYS A 53 -18.40 -1.86 -4.87
N GLN A 54 -19.21 -1.90 -5.93
CA GLN A 54 -20.68 -1.79 -5.84
C GLN A 54 -21.34 -3.07 -5.30
N PHE A 55 -20.83 -4.25 -5.68
CA PHE A 55 -21.34 -5.53 -5.17
C PHE A 55 -20.97 -5.77 -3.70
N PHE A 56 -19.84 -5.25 -3.26
CA PHE A 56 -19.27 -5.49 -1.94
C PHE A 56 -18.94 -4.18 -1.21
N PRO A 57 -19.94 -3.38 -0.82
CA PRO A 57 -19.72 -2.05 -0.22
C PRO A 57 -18.99 -2.10 1.13
N ASN A 58 -19.06 -3.22 1.86
CA ASN A 58 -18.47 -3.39 3.19
C ASN A 58 -17.16 -4.18 3.20
N ASN A 59 -16.79 -4.80 2.07
CA ASN A 59 -15.55 -5.57 1.95
C ASN A 59 -14.37 -4.67 1.59
N ALA A 60 -13.16 -5.13 1.86
CA ALA A 60 -11.94 -4.52 1.35
C ALA A 60 -11.77 -4.90 -0.13
N VAL A 61 -12.36 -4.10 -1.02
CA VAL A 61 -12.13 -4.23 -2.46
C VAL A 61 -10.97 -3.32 -2.82
N GLU A 62 -9.86 -3.91 -3.25
CA GLU A 62 -8.58 -3.25 -3.47
C GLU A 62 -8.20 -3.26 -4.95
N TYR A 63 -7.50 -2.20 -5.39
CA TYR A 63 -7.04 -2.05 -6.76
C TYR A 63 -5.52 -2.12 -6.81
N PHE A 64 -4.97 -3.16 -7.44
CA PHE A 64 -3.54 -3.41 -7.45
C PHE A 64 -2.99 -3.48 -8.88
N VAL A 65 -2.39 -2.39 -9.34
CA VAL A 65 -1.79 -2.28 -10.67
C VAL A 65 -0.35 -1.80 -10.59
N SER A 66 0.43 -2.06 -11.64
CA SER A 66 1.78 -1.51 -11.75
C SER A 66 1.75 0.00 -11.91
N TYR A 67 2.85 0.64 -11.53
CA TYR A 67 3.07 2.04 -11.86
C TYR A 67 2.87 2.26 -13.36
N TYR A 68 2.48 3.48 -13.75
CA TYR A 68 2.47 3.83 -15.17
C TYR A 68 3.93 3.86 -15.63
N ASP A 69 4.39 2.79 -16.31
CA ASP A 69 5.50 2.90 -17.24
C ASP A 69 5.00 3.67 -18.47
N TYR A 70 4.71 4.92 -18.26
CA TYR A 70 4.42 5.77 -19.37
C TYR A 70 5.77 6.19 -19.95
N TYR A 71 6.13 5.53 -21.03
CA TYR A 71 7.13 6.02 -21.95
C TYR A 71 6.53 7.22 -22.71
N GLN A 72 6.16 8.28 -21.98
CA GLN A 72 6.09 9.58 -22.61
C GLN A 72 7.53 10.04 -22.69
N PRO A 73 8.05 10.28 -23.89
CA PRO A 73 9.32 10.98 -24.02
C PRO A 73 9.16 12.29 -23.25
N GLU A 74 10.10 12.55 -22.37
CA GLU A 74 10.22 13.82 -21.69
C GLU A 74 10.06 14.91 -22.75
N ALA A 75 9.05 15.76 -22.61
CA ALA A 75 8.79 16.77 -23.61
C ALA A 75 9.68 17.97 -23.30
N TYR A 76 10.80 18.05 -24.00
CA TYR A 76 11.62 19.26 -24.04
C TYR A 76 11.07 20.17 -25.14
N ILE A 77 10.66 21.38 -24.77
CA ILE A 77 10.22 22.43 -25.71
C ILE A 77 11.43 23.32 -26.00
N PRO A 78 12.14 23.14 -27.14
CA PRO A 78 13.38 23.86 -27.42
C PRO A 78 13.18 25.37 -27.49
N SER A 79 11.99 25.85 -27.88
CA SER A 79 11.68 27.28 -28.03
C SER A 79 11.59 28.03 -26.67
N SER A 80 11.29 27.35 -25.59
CA SER A 80 11.17 27.93 -24.23
C SER A 80 12.24 27.42 -23.28
N GLY A 81 13.04 26.43 -23.66
CA GLY A 81 13.98 25.76 -22.78
C GLY A 81 13.32 25.03 -21.60
N THR A 82 12.01 24.76 -21.71
CA THR A 82 11.23 24.20 -20.62
C THR A 82 11.23 22.68 -20.70
N TYR A 83 11.65 22.06 -19.62
CA TYR A 83 11.50 20.62 -19.38
C TYR A 83 10.16 20.39 -18.70
N ILE A 84 9.26 19.62 -19.31
CA ILE A 84 8.00 19.20 -18.68
C ILE A 84 8.31 17.92 -17.93
N GLU A 85 8.44 18.04 -16.60
CA GLU A 85 8.58 16.89 -15.72
C GLU A 85 7.30 16.06 -15.72
N LYS A 86 7.49 14.75 -15.57
CA LYS A 86 6.41 13.77 -15.45
C LYS A 86 5.56 14.09 -14.23
N ASP A 87 4.24 14.07 -14.37
CA ASP A 87 3.32 14.36 -13.28
C ASP A 87 3.45 13.27 -12.16
N LEU A 88 4.09 13.66 -11.06
CA LEU A 88 4.33 12.80 -9.89
C LEU A 88 3.03 12.38 -9.18
N SER A 89 1.96 13.16 -9.33
CA SER A 89 0.69 12.95 -8.63
C SER A 89 0.03 11.59 -8.95
N ILE A 90 0.13 11.13 -10.20
CA ILE A 90 -0.43 9.85 -10.66
C ILE A 90 0.29 8.66 -10.00
N ASN A 91 1.57 8.79 -9.70
CA ASN A 91 2.35 7.75 -9.05
C ASN A 91 2.04 7.64 -7.56
N GLU A 92 1.75 8.73 -6.88
CA GLU A 92 1.39 8.74 -5.44
C GLU A 92 0.06 8.02 -5.18
N ASP A 93 -0.95 8.23 -6.01
CA ASP A 93 -2.24 7.53 -5.90
C ASP A 93 -2.10 6.02 -6.13
N ILE A 94 -1.27 5.62 -7.10
CA ILE A 94 -1.01 4.19 -7.34
C ILE A 94 -0.23 3.59 -6.18
N GLU A 95 0.74 4.29 -5.63
CA GLU A 95 1.50 3.84 -4.45
C GLU A 95 0.57 3.66 -3.23
N LYS A 96 -0.31 4.61 -2.98
CA LYS A 96 -1.35 4.51 -1.95
C LYS A 96 -2.21 3.27 -2.13
N LEU A 97 -2.73 3.01 -3.35
CA LEU A 97 -3.56 1.86 -3.64
C LEU A 97 -2.82 0.53 -3.45
N ARG A 98 -1.54 0.47 -3.81
CA ARG A 98 -0.69 -0.70 -3.60
C ARG A 98 -0.42 -0.94 -2.12
N LEU A 99 -0.12 0.10 -1.37
CA LEU A 99 0.06 0.03 0.09
C LEU A 99 -1.25 -0.37 0.78
N SER A 100 -2.40 0.20 0.38
CA SER A 100 -3.72 -0.18 0.90
C SER A 100 -3.98 -1.67 0.69
N THR A 101 -3.77 -2.18 -0.52
CA THR A 101 -3.93 -3.60 -0.83
C THR A 101 -3.05 -4.48 0.06
N THR A 102 -1.76 -4.14 0.17
CA THR A 102 -0.81 -4.90 0.98
C THR A 102 -1.19 -4.90 2.45
N SER A 103 -1.60 -3.74 2.96
CA SER A 103 -2.05 -3.58 4.35
C SER A 103 -3.34 -4.37 4.63
N SER A 104 -4.31 -4.35 3.71
CA SER A 104 -5.56 -5.11 3.82
C SER A 104 -5.30 -6.62 3.85
N LEU A 105 -4.41 -7.13 3.01
CA LEU A 105 -4.03 -8.54 2.98
C LEU A 105 -3.32 -8.99 4.26
N LEU A 106 -2.47 -8.15 4.84
CA LEU A 106 -1.70 -8.45 6.06
C LEU A 106 -2.44 -8.08 7.36
N SER A 107 -3.60 -7.43 7.28
CA SER A 107 -4.42 -7.10 8.46
C SER A 107 -5.14 -8.29 9.09
N GLY A 108 -5.07 -9.48 8.48
CA GLY A 108 -5.81 -10.67 8.89
C GLY A 108 -7.28 -10.72 8.45
N ARG A 109 -7.75 -9.71 7.68
CA ARG A 109 -9.09 -9.73 7.07
C ARG A 109 -9.21 -10.86 6.06
N ARG A 110 -10.40 -11.46 5.99
CA ARG A 110 -10.72 -12.50 5.00
C ARG A 110 -11.60 -12.01 3.86
N ASP A 111 -12.26 -10.88 4.07
CA ASP A 111 -13.18 -10.24 3.14
C ASP A 111 -12.46 -9.34 2.11
N VAL A 112 -11.24 -9.70 1.72
CA VAL A 112 -10.41 -8.93 0.79
C VAL A 112 -10.60 -9.45 -0.64
N ILE A 113 -10.91 -8.53 -1.55
CA ILE A 113 -11.00 -8.78 -3.00
C ILE A 113 -10.00 -7.87 -3.68
N VAL A 114 -8.93 -8.45 -4.24
CA VAL A 114 -7.90 -7.70 -4.97
C VAL A 114 -8.18 -7.77 -6.45
N VAL A 115 -8.41 -6.64 -7.09
CA VAL A 115 -8.51 -6.54 -8.55
C VAL A 115 -7.21 -6.00 -9.11
N ALA A 116 -6.51 -6.82 -9.89
CA ALA A 116 -5.17 -6.54 -10.36
C ALA A 116 -5.04 -6.68 -11.88
N SER A 117 -4.09 -5.95 -12.47
CA SER A 117 -3.65 -6.22 -13.83
C SER A 117 -2.47 -7.19 -13.81
N VAL A 118 -2.30 -7.98 -14.88
CA VAL A 118 -1.21 -8.97 -14.99
C VAL A 118 0.20 -8.35 -14.85
N SER A 119 0.34 -7.07 -15.18
CA SER A 119 1.61 -6.35 -15.04
C SER A 119 2.05 -6.14 -13.58
N CYS A 120 1.17 -6.32 -12.61
CA CYS A 120 1.50 -6.20 -11.18
C CYS A 120 2.29 -7.40 -10.62
N LEU A 121 2.48 -8.47 -11.39
CA LEU A 121 3.32 -9.62 -11.00
C LEU A 121 4.79 -9.24 -10.86
N TYR A 122 5.20 -8.10 -11.39
CA TYR A 122 6.55 -7.57 -11.33
C TYR A 122 6.63 -6.37 -10.38
N GLY A 123 7.80 -6.18 -9.73
CA GLY A 123 8.03 -5.04 -8.85
C GLY A 123 7.19 -5.07 -7.57
N ILE A 124 7.01 -6.25 -7.00
CA ILE A 124 6.35 -6.45 -5.71
C ILE A 124 7.42 -6.45 -4.63
N GLY A 125 7.19 -5.75 -3.52
CA GLY A 125 8.03 -5.81 -2.32
C GLY A 125 8.00 -7.20 -1.67
N ASN A 126 8.87 -7.41 -0.69
CA ASN A 126 8.90 -8.65 0.09
C ASN A 126 7.84 -8.60 1.20
N PRO A 127 6.76 -9.42 1.14
CA PRO A 127 5.70 -9.39 2.15
C PRO A 127 6.19 -9.70 3.57
N ALA A 128 7.18 -10.61 3.71
CA ALA A 128 7.73 -10.97 5.00
C ALA A 128 8.51 -9.81 5.65
N GLU A 129 9.25 -9.03 4.86
CA GLU A 129 9.93 -7.84 5.34
C GLU A 129 8.93 -6.72 5.64
N PHE A 130 7.89 -6.58 4.84
CA PHE A 130 6.83 -5.61 5.10
C PHE A 130 6.11 -5.91 6.43
N GLU A 131 5.73 -7.18 6.68
CA GLU A 131 5.07 -7.61 7.91
C GLU A 131 5.93 -7.38 9.16
N LYS A 132 7.25 -7.66 9.09
CA LYS A 132 8.19 -7.41 10.20
C LYS A 132 8.30 -5.96 10.61
N ASN A 133 8.03 -5.04 9.69
CA ASN A 133 8.12 -3.60 9.91
C ASN A 133 6.76 -2.96 10.24
N VAL A 134 5.72 -3.76 10.52
CA VAL A 134 4.45 -3.26 11.05
C VAL A 134 4.62 -2.84 12.50
N ILE A 135 4.21 -1.62 12.81
CA ILE A 135 4.29 -1.05 14.16
C ILE A 135 2.93 -1.19 14.82
N SER A 136 2.84 -2.03 15.85
CA SER A 136 1.64 -2.12 16.69
C SER A 136 1.72 -1.09 17.82
N VAL A 137 0.72 -0.23 17.90
CA VAL A 137 0.58 0.81 18.91
C VAL A 137 -0.71 0.55 19.68
N GLU A 138 -0.61 0.47 21.00
CA GLU A 138 -1.73 0.12 21.88
C GLU A 138 -1.82 1.10 23.07
N LYS A 139 -3.02 1.44 23.48
CA LYS A 139 -3.27 2.27 24.66
C LYS A 139 -2.68 1.59 25.91
N ASN A 140 -2.10 2.38 26.80
CA ASN A 140 -1.36 1.98 27.99
C ASN A 140 -0.04 1.20 27.69
N GLN A 141 0.40 1.17 26.45
CA GLN A 141 1.69 0.58 26.07
C GLN A 141 2.84 1.43 26.62
N LEU A 142 3.78 0.78 27.30
CA LEU A 142 5.02 1.41 27.77
C LEU A 142 6.06 1.42 26.64
N ILE A 143 6.25 2.56 26.01
CA ILE A 143 7.22 2.80 24.94
C ILE A 143 7.64 4.26 24.95
N SER A 144 8.95 4.53 24.88
CA SER A 144 9.41 5.91 24.78
C SER A 144 9.11 6.51 23.39
N ARG A 145 8.83 7.81 23.33
CA ARG A 145 8.63 8.54 22.08
C ARG A 145 9.80 8.35 21.11
N THR A 146 11.02 8.36 21.62
CA THR A 146 12.23 8.14 20.82
C THR A 146 12.21 6.76 20.15
N LYS A 147 11.78 5.71 20.88
CA LYS A 147 11.67 4.37 20.30
C LYS A 147 10.59 4.29 19.24
N LEU A 148 9.42 4.89 19.45
CA LEU A 148 8.38 4.93 18.44
C LEU A 148 8.84 5.69 17.18
N MET A 149 9.52 6.83 17.34
CA MET A 149 10.08 7.57 16.20
C MET A 149 11.12 6.74 15.43
N GLN A 150 11.98 5.99 16.12
CA GLN A 150 12.95 5.10 15.46
C GLN A 150 12.24 4.00 14.65
N GLN A 151 11.19 3.40 15.20
CA GLN A 151 10.37 2.41 14.47
C GLN A 151 9.71 3.02 13.23
N LEU A 152 9.16 4.24 13.33
CA LEU A 152 8.58 4.95 12.20
C LEU A 152 9.60 5.19 11.09
N VAL A 153 10.81 5.65 11.43
CA VAL A 153 11.90 5.84 10.45
C VAL A 153 12.33 4.51 9.83
N GLN A 154 12.43 3.43 10.61
CA GLN A 154 12.72 2.08 10.09
C GLN A 154 11.63 1.58 9.13
N SER A 155 10.38 1.94 9.39
CA SER A 155 9.23 1.66 8.52
C SER A 155 9.06 2.69 7.39
N LEU A 156 10.12 3.43 7.08
CA LEU A 156 10.25 4.41 5.97
C LEU A 156 9.35 5.65 6.08
N TYR A 157 8.86 6.00 7.27
CA TYR A 157 8.22 7.29 7.49
C TYR A 157 9.26 8.41 7.58
N ALA A 158 9.00 9.52 6.92
CA ALA A 158 9.83 10.70 7.01
C ALA A 158 9.34 11.65 8.11
N ARG A 159 10.25 12.15 8.95
CA ARG A 159 9.90 13.20 9.91
C ARG A 159 9.78 14.54 9.20
N THR A 160 8.66 15.24 9.43
CA THR A 160 8.45 16.58 8.86
C THR A 160 8.20 17.63 9.94
N THR A 161 8.59 18.87 9.65
CA THR A 161 8.21 20.08 10.39
C THR A 161 7.50 21.09 9.48
N ALA A 162 7.32 20.73 8.21
CA ALA A 162 6.68 21.55 7.19
C ALA A 162 5.34 20.92 6.78
N GLU A 163 5.19 20.53 5.54
CA GLU A 163 3.97 19.91 5.03
C GLU A 163 3.77 18.51 5.62
N PHE A 164 2.54 18.24 6.10
CA PHE A 164 2.17 16.94 6.64
C PHE A 164 1.48 16.12 5.56
N ALA A 165 2.31 15.43 4.76
CA ALA A 165 1.88 14.57 3.65
C ALA A 165 1.85 13.09 4.06
N ARG A 166 1.29 12.23 3.19
CA ARG A 166 1.31 10.76 3.39
C ARG A 166 2.73 10.22 3.50
N GLY A 167 2.91 9.23 4.36
CA GLY A 167 4.22 8.66 4.65
C GLY A 167 5.08 9.52 5.60
N ASN A 168 4.51 10.58 6.17
CA ASN A 168 5.21 11.45 7.11
C ASN A 168 4.69 11.29 8.54
N PHE A 169 5.55 11.62 9.49
CA PHE A 169 5.16 11.86 10.88
C PHE A 169 5.71 13.19 11.40
N ARG A 170 5.04 13.78 12.37
CA ARG A 170 5.49 14.99 13.05
C ARG A 170 5.35 14.85 14.56
N VAL A 171 6.12 15.63 15.29
CA VAL A 171 6.14 15.62 16.77
C VAL A 171 5.75 16.99 17.27
N LEU A 172 4.71 17.03 18.09
CA LEU A 172 4.13 18.26 18.67
C LEU A 172 4.03 18.08 20.20
N GLY A 173 5.08 18.43 20.92
CA GLY A 173 5.16 18.22 22.37
C GLY A 173 5.15 16.73 22.73
N ASP A 174 4.11 16.29 23.44
CA ASP A 174 3.91 14.90 23.84
C ASP A 174 3.04 14.11 22.85
N ILE A 175 2.87 14.61 21.64
CA ILE A 175 2.04 14.01 20.60
C ILE A 175 2.91 13.65 19.40
N ILE A 176 2.68 12.47 18.84
CA ILE A 176 3.22 12.06 17.54
C ILE A 176 2.02 11.87 16.59
N ASP A 177 1.96 12.72 15.55
CA ASP A 177 1.03 12.55 14.44
C ASP A 177 1.69 11.70 13.37
N VAL A 178 0.98 10.68 12.85
CA VAL A 178 1.45 9.81 11.77
C VAL A 178 0.43 9.80 10.65
N PHE A 179 0.84 10.13 9.43
CA PHE A 179 -0.02 10.04 8.26
C PHE A 179 0.39 8.84 7.40
N PRO A 180 -0.36 7.71 7.48
CA PRO A 180 -0.04 6.51 6.73
C PRO A 180 -0.03 6.74 5.22
N GLY A 181 0.85 6.04 4.49
CA GLY A 181 0.90 6.10 3.05
C GLY A 181 -0.31 5.46 2.36
N TYR A 182 -1.04 4.59 3.07
CA TYR A 182 -2.15 3.78 2.56
C TYR A 182 -3.55 4.32 2.91
N ALA A 183 -3.67 5.35 3.72
CA ALA A 183 -4.95 5.84 4.23
C ALA A 183 -5.17 7.32 3.94
N ASP A 184 -6.42 7.78 4.04
CA ASP A 184 -6.82 9.20 3.97
C ASP A 184 -6.97 9.82 5.36
N ILE A 185 -6.76 9.05 6.42
CA ILE A 185 -6.80 9.48 7.80
C ILE A 185 -5.40 9.42 8.40
N ALA A 186 -5.13 10.28 9.36
CA ALA A 186 -3.91 10.26 10.15
C ALA A 186 -4.20 9.84 11.59
N PHE A 187 -3.17 9.35 12.28
CA PHE A 187 -3.24 8.97 13.69
C PHE A 187 -2.51 9.97 14.56
N LYS A 188 -3.10 10.30 15.68
CA LYS A 188 -2.54 11.13 16.74
C LYS A 188 -2.31 10.26 17.97
N ILE A 189 -1.06 10.10 18.37
CA ILE A 189 -0.63 9.24 19.47
C ILE A 189 -0.18 10.15 20.61
N HIS A 190 -0.94 10.17 21.68
CA HIS A 190 -0.68 10.98 22.85
C HIS A 190 0.13 10.20 23.87
N PHE A 191 1.15 10.83 24.41
CA PHE A 191 2.02 10.27 25.43
C PHE A 191 1.84 10.97 26.77
N PHE A 192 1.88 10.20 27.83
CA PHE A 192 2.11 10.69 29.18
C PHE A 192 3.42 10.06 29.69
N GLY A 193 4.51 10.82 29.64
CA GLY A 193 5.85 10.27 29.86
C GLY A 193 6.24 9.25 28.77
N ASP A 194 6.46 8.00 29.18
CA ASP A 194 6.77 6.87 28.30
C ASP A 194 5.57 5.90 28.12
N GLU A 195 4.36 6.35 28.41
CA GLU A 195 3.13 5.58 28.23
C GLU A 195 2.24 6.21 27.18
N ILE A 196 1.62 5.40 26.33
CA ILE A 196 0.62 5.84 25.34
C ILE A 196 -0.73 5.99 26.04
N GLU A 197 -1.19 7.22 26.23
CA GLU A 197 -2.44 7.53 26.91
C GLU A 197 -3.66 7.41 25.99
N LEU A 198 -3.52 7.84 24.72
CA LEU A 198 -4.63 7.94 23.80
C LEU A 198 -4.16 7.79 22.35
N ILE A 199 -4.98 7.11 21.53
CA ILE A 199 -4.79 7.00 20.09
C ILE A 199 -6.05 7.49 19.41
N GLU A 200 -5.94 8.48 18.53
CA GLU A 200 -7.05 9.08 17.79
C GLU A 200 -6.77 9.04 16.29
N ALA A 201 -7.80 8.77 15.49
CA ALA A 201 -7.78 9.11 14.08
C ALA A 201 -8.30 10.53 13.87
N PHE A 202 -7.71 11.24 12.92
CA PHE A 202 -8.15 12.57 12.51
C PHE A 202 -7.99 12.78 11.01
N ASP A 203 -8.77 13.70 10.46
CA ASP A 203 -8.64 14.15 9.09
C ASP A 203 -7.42 15.09 8.98
N PRO A 204 -6.39 14.75 8.17
CA PRO A 204 -5.17 15.54 8.08
C PRO A 204 -5.36 16.94 7.49
N ILE A 205 -6.44 17.18 6.74
CA ILE A 205 -6.75 18.47 6.10
C ILE A 205 -7.50 19.38 7.06
N SER A 206 -8.63 18.90 7.62
CA SER A 206 -9.47 19.69 8.53
C SER A 206 -8.99 19.64 9.98
N ASN A 207 -8.11 18.72 10.33
CA ASN A 207 -7.67 18.38 11.68
C ASN A 207 -8.83 17.97 12.62
N ASN A 208 -9.98 17.60 12.05
CA ASN A 208 -11.11 17.12 12.82
C ASN A 208 -10.85 15.70 13.32
N ARG A 209 -11.12 15.49 14.62
CA ARG A 209 -11.12 14.16 15.21
C ARG A 209 -12.23 13.31 14.62
N LEU A 210 -11.88 12.05 14.28
CA LEU A 210 -12.81 11.07 13.72
C LEU A 210 -13.19 10.01 14.76
N GLU A 211 -12.23 9.21 15.19
CA GLU A 211 -12.46 8.05 16.04
C GLU A 211 -11.31 7.83 17.03
N GLN A 212 -11.58 7.12 18.14
CA GLN A 212 -10.55 6.66 19.08
C GLN A 212 -10.35 5.15 18.93
N TYR A 213 -9.09 4.74 19.16
CA TYR A 213 -8.69 3.34 19.07
C TYR A 213 -7.96 2.91 20.35
N ASP A 214 -8.22 1.68 20.79
CA ASP A 214 -7.39 1.05 21.81
C ASP A 214 -6.11 0.48 21.22
N LYS A 215 -6.15 0.11 19.93
CA LYS A 215 -5.01 -0.45 19.22
C LYS A 215 -5.06 -0.10 17.73
N VAL A 216 -3.90 0.26 17.16
CA VAL A 216 -3.73 0.45 15.72
C VAL A 216 -2.46 -0.25 15.24
N ASN A 217 -2.50 -0.75 14.01
CA ASN A 217 -1.32 -1.23 13.31
C ASN A 217 -0.95 -0.20 12.23
N ILE A 218 0.26 0.32 12.33
CA ILE A 218 0.83 1.26 11.38
C ILE A 218 1.73 0.45 10.45
N PHE A 219 1.30 0.31 9.19
CA PHE A 219 2.05 -0.41 8.18
C PHE A 219 3.15 0.49 7.60
N PRO A 220 4.24 -0.07 7.02
CA PRO A 220 5.31 0.70 6.42
C PRO A 220 4.81 1.72 5.39
N ALA A 221 5.52 2.85 5.29
CA ALA A 221 5.18 3.92 4.35
C ALA A 221 5.51 3.57 2.88
N ASN A 222 6.28 2.50 2.63
CA ASN A 222 6.62 2.03 1.29
C ASN A 222 6.65 0.51 1.23
N ILE A 223 6.20 -0.08 0.10
CA ILE A 223 6.17 -1.54 -0.10
C ILE A 223 7.56 -2.18 -0.21
N PHE A 224 8.59 -1.39 -0.50
CA PHE A 224 9.99 -1.84 -0.64
C PHE A 224 10.78 -1.74 0.65
N VAL A 225 10.12 -1.65 1.81
CA VAL A 225 10.79 -1.72 3.10
C VAL A 225 11.60 -3.01 3.21
N THR A 226 12.83 -2.90 3.70
CA THR A 226 13.74 -4.03 3.86
C THR A 226 14.60 -3.87 5.11
N SER A 227 15.11 -4.97 5.64
CA SER A 227 16.02 -4.91 6.79
C SER A 227 17.39 -4.35 6.41
N PRO A 228 18.10 -3.69 7.35
CA PRO A 228 19.44 -3.16 7.10
C PRO A 228 20.46 -4.20 6.61
N ASP A 229 20.34 -5.43 7.08
CA ASP A 229 21.23 -6.53 6.68
C ASP A 229 21.01 -6.93 5.21
N ILE A 230 19.76 -7.05 4.78
CA ILE A 230 19.42 -7.33 3.39
C ILE A 230 19.90 -6.19 2.49
N LEU A 231 19.69 -4.94 2.89
CA LEU A 231 20.16 -3.78 2.14
C LEU A 231 21.68 -3.78 1.99
N LYS A 232 22.43 -4.09 3.05
CA LYS A 232 23.89 -4.17 3.01
C LYS A 232 24.40 -5.25 2.06
N ASN A 233 23.78 -6.43 2.08
CA ASN A 233 24.12 -7.53 1.16
C ASN A 233 23.83 -7.14 -0.29
N ALA A 234 22.65 -6.55 -0.57
CA ALA A 234 22.29 -6.09 -1.90
C ALA A 234 23.27 -5.03 -2.43
N ILE A 235 23.72 -4.07 -1.59
CA ILE A 235 24.74 -3.09 -1.98
C ILE A 235 26.04 -3.78 -2.38
N THR A 236 26.48 -4.82 -1.65
CA THR A 236 27.69 -5.57 -1.97
C THR A 236 27.54 -6.30 -3.31
N GLU A 237 26.42 -6.97 -3.54
CA GLU A 237 26.13 -7.64 -4.82
C GLU A 237 26.10 -6.66 -5.99
N ILE A 238 25.48 -5.48 -5.82
CA ILE A 238 25.46 -4.42 -6.84
C ILE A 238 26.88 -3.93 -7.15
N GLN A 239 27.74 -3.78 -6.15
CA GLN A 239 29.14 -3.37 -6.36
C GLN A 239 29.92 -4.42 -7.16
N ASP A 240 29.74 -5.71 -6.85
CA ASP A 240 30.38 -6.81 -7.57
C ASP A 240 29.90 -6.87 -9.03
N ASP A 241 28.60 -6.70 -9.26
CA ASP A 241 28.04 -6.70 -10.61
C ASP A 241 28.48 -5.47 -11.41
N LEU A 242 28.61 -4.31 -10.76
CA LEU A 242 29.16 -3.12 -11.39
C LEU A 242 30.59 -3.36 -11.90
N VAL A 243 31.47 -3.97 -11.07
CA VAL A 243 32.85 -4.28 -11.46
C VAL A 243 32.88 -5.19 -12.69
N LYS A 244 32.09 -6.28 -12.66
CA LYS A 244 31.99 -7.22 -13.81
C LYS A 244 31.53 -6.53 -15.08
N GLN A 245 30.51 -5.64 -14.96
CA GLN A 245 29.93 -4.94 -16.11
C GLN A 245 30.90 -3.89 -16.68
N VAL A 246 31.62 -3.18 -15.83
CA VAL A 246 32.66 -2.24 -16.27
C VAL A 246 33.80 -2.96 -16.99
N ASP A 247 34.23 -4.13 -16.50
CA ASP A 247 35.28 -4.92 -17.16
C ASP A 247 34.80 -5.52 -18.50
N TYR A 248 33.51 -5.85 -18.61
CA TYR A 248 32.93 -6.29 -19.87
C TYR A 248 32.94 -5.18 -20.96
N PHE A 249 32.81 -3.91 -20.57
CA PHE A 249 32.81 -2.77 -21.51
C PHE A 249 34.22 -2.21 -21.83
N LYS A 250 35.28 -2.65 -21.15
CA LYS A 250 36.69 -2.31 -21.46
C LYS A 250 37.25 -3.25 -22.47
#